data_ae88d3104451db8d6293f02e3ee1cb84
#
_entry.id   ae88d3104451db8d6293f02e3ee1cb84
#
_cell.length_a   1.000
_cell.length_b   1.000
_cell.length_c   1.000
_cell.angle_alpha   90.00
_cell.angle_beta   90.00
_cell.angle_gamma   90.00
#
_symmetry.space_group_name_H-M   'P 1'
#
loop_
_entity.id
_entity.type
_entity.pdbx_description
1 polymer ?
#
loop_
_entity_poly.entity_id
_entity_poly.type
_entity_poly.pdbx_seq_one_letter_code
_entity_poly.pdbx_strand_id
1 'polypeptide(L)'
;MNKTYRIVLILMAFTTFLSCKQSQARMPISRSSGTFMKESAIRNKKLIAGEEGKIDSIIKSNPKIKYFASTKGYWYYYITKNERDTLRPKKGDVAQFDYEIMDLKGNVVYSEVELRPQTYVVDKQNILMGLRDGIKLMHKNEKVSFLFPSHMAYGYRGDTKRIKSNEPIICNVTLHDFKPQNKIENTLKN
;
A
#
# COMPACT_ATOMS: atom_id res chain seq x y z
N MET A 1 42.39 -22.20 68.62
CA MET A 1 41.78 -22.24 67.27
C MET A 1 42.51 -23.30 66.47
N ASN A 2 41.87 -24.49 66.29
CA ASN A 2 42.50 -25.71 65.81
C ASN A 2 43.01 -25.57 64.36
N LYS A 3 44.19 -26.10 64.11
CA LYS A 3 44.80 -26.11 62.76
C LYS A 3 43.86 -26.64 61.67
N THR A 4 43.04 -27.60 62.00
CA THR A 4 42.00 -28.16 61.15
C THR A 4 40.92 -27.14 60.74
N TYR A 5 40.49 -26.27 61.65
CA TYR A 5 39.48 -25.23 61.38
C TYR A 5 40.02 -24.16 60.42
N ARG A 6 41.28 -23.81 60.50
CA ARG A 6 41.94 -22.89 59.56
C ARG A 6 42.04 -23.48 58.16
N ILE A 7 42.29 -24.78 58.03
CA ILE A 7 42.39 -25.47 56.72
C ILE A 7 40.99 -25.52 56.07
N VAL A 8 39.94 -25.81 56.85
CA VAL A 8 38.55 -25.85 56.33
C VAL A 8 38.10 -24.47 55.84
N LEU A 9 38.44 -23.40 56.61
CA LEU A 9 38.11 -22.03 56.21
C LEU A 9 38.84 -21.60 54.90
N ILE A 10 40.09 -22.00 54.72
CA ILE A 10 40.85 -21.72 53.50
C ILE A 10 40.29 -22.50 52.34
N LEU A 11 39.87 -23.76 52.51
CA LEU A 11 39.28 -24.57 51.47
C LEU A 11 37.92 -24.01 51.04
N MET A 12 37.12 -23.52 52.00
CA MET A 12 35.81 -22.91 51.75
C MET A 12 35.94 -21.56 51.03
N ALA A 13 36.99 -20.77 51.32
CA ALA A 13 37.28 -19.52 50.63
C ALA A 13 37.76 -19.76 49.17
N PHE A 14 38.45 -20.89 48.93
CA PHE A 14 38.96 -21.24 47.59
C PHE A 14 37.84 -21.70 46.64
N THR A 15 36.76 -22.29 47.16
CA THR A 15 35.61 -22.72 46.33
C THR A 15 34.75 -21.57 45.82
N THR A 16 34.80 -20.40 46.44
CA THR A 16 34.02 -19.22 46.03
C THR A 16 34.65 -18.51 44.81
N PHE A 17 35.89 -18.73 44.48
CA PHE A 17 36.55 -18.12 43.32
C PHE A 17 36.32 -18.85 42.00
N LEU A 18 35.72 -20.05 41.98
CA LEU A 18 35.51 -20.85 40.78
C LEU A 18 34.14 -20.62 40.06
N SER A 19 33.31 -19.70 40.57
CA SER A 19 31.98 -19.49 40.03
C SER A 19 31.84 -18.14 39.39
N CYS A 20 32.43 -17.94 38.21
CA CYS A 20 31.93 -16.96 37.24
C CYS A 20 32.53 -17.24 35.85
N LYS A 21 31.98 -18.23 35.15
CA LYS A 21 32.01 -18.17 33.70
C LYS A 21 30.89 -17.23 33.27
N GLN A 22 31.21 -15.98 33.00
CA GLN A 22 30.29 -15.11 32.27
C GLN A 22 29.97 -15.76 30.94
N SER A 23 28.70 -16.11 30.75
CA SER A 23 28.22 -16.53 29.44
C SER A 23 28.44 -15.35 28.49
N GLN A 24 29.30 -15.51 27.50
CA GLN A 24 29.46 -14.53 26.45
C GLN A 24 28.10 -14.28 25.83
N ALA A 25 27.64 -13.02 25.92
CA ALA A 25 26.43 -12.58 25.22
C ALA A 25 26.60 -12.94 23.74
N ARG A 26 25.69 -13.75 23.22
CA ARG A 26 25.69 -14.07 21.80
C ARG A 26 25.52 -12.76 21.03
N MET A 27 26.51 -12.38 20.23
CA MET A 27 26.36 -11.28 19.31
C MET A 27 25.13 -11.52 18.43
N PRO A 28 24.26 -10.53 18.22
CA PRO A 28 23.16 -10.69 17.29
C PRO A 28 23.73 -11.02 15.91
N ILE A 29 23.41 -12.21 15.41
CA ILE A 29 23.76 -12.60 14.05
C ILE A 29 22.89 -11.75 13.14
N SER A 30 23.42 -10.62 12.67
CA SER A 30 22.79 -9.83 11.62
C SER A 30 22.77 -10.68 10.36
N ARG A 31 21.64 -11.36 10.11
CA ARG A 31 21.38 -12.09 8.86
C ARG A 31 20.94 -11.18 7.73
N SER A 32 21.07 -9.88 7.85
CA SER A 32 20.91 -8.96 6.72
C SER A 32 22.14 -9.01 5.83
N SER A 33 22.39 -10.18 5.23
CA SER A 33 23.33 -10.25 4.12
C SER A 33 22.75 -9.40 2.98
N GLY A 34 23.57 -8.58 2.33
CA GLY A 34 23.14 -7.77 1.19
C GLY A 34 22.54 -8.59 0.02
N THR A 35 22.69 -9.92 0.04
CA THR A 35 22.05 -10.89 -0.85
C THR A 35 20.54 -10.96 -0.64
N PHE A 36 20.03 -10.98 0.60
CA PHE A 36 18.58 -11.07 0.87
C PHE A 36 17.81 -9.86 0.29
N MET A 37 18.35 -8.67 0.46
CA MET A 37 17.75 -7.45 -0.10
C MET A 37 17.76 -7.46 -1.63
N LYS A 38 18.86 -7.91 -2.24
CA LYS A 38 18.98 -8.04 -3.70
C LYS A 38 17.98 -9.06 -4.25
N GLU A 39 17.88 -10.23 -3.65
CA GLU A 39 16.96 -11.29 -4.05
C GLU A 39 15.50 -10.84 -3.92
N SER A 40 15.16 -10.13 -2.84
CA SER A 40 13.84 -9.57 -2.63
C SER A 40 13.49 -8.52 -3.68
N ALA A 41 14.43 -7.64 -4.02
CA ALA A 41 14.25 -6.64 -5.06
C ALA A 41 14.06 -7.28 -6.45
N ILE A 42 14.86 -8.29 -6.80
CA ILE A 42 14.73 -9.04 -8.06
C ILE A 42 13.38 -9.73 -8.15
N ARG A 43 12.95 -10.42 -7.06
CA ARG A 43 11.64 -11.08 -7.01
C ARG A 43 10.50 -10.09 -7.18
N ASN A 44 10.53 -8.95 -6.49
CA ASN A 44 9.50 -7.92 -6.62
C ASN A 44 9.47 -7.32 -8.02
N LYS A 45 10.62 -7.04 -8.62
CA LYS A 45 10.71 -6.56 -10.01
C LYS A 45 10.10 -7.56 -11.00
N LYS A 46 10.39 -8.84 -10.85
CA LYS A 46 9.81 -9.91 -11.69
C LYS A 46 8.29 -10.02 -11.52
N LEU A 47 7.79 -9.88 -10.29
CA LEU A 47 6.37 -9.90 -9.99
C LEU A 47 5.66 -8.72 -10.66
N ILE A 48 6.16 -7.49 -10.47
CA ILE A 48 5.59 -6.28 -11.08
C ILE A 48 5.59 -6.41 -12.61
N ALA A 49 6.69 -6.82 -13.22
CA ALA A 49 6.75 -7.02 -14.67
C ALA A 49 5.74 -8.06 -15.18
N GLY A 50 5.47 -9.12 -14.40
CA GLY A 50 4.44 -10.10 -14.72
C GLY A 50 3.01 -9.54 -14.64
N GLU A 51 2.74 -8.66 -13.68
CA GLU A 51 1.45 -7.96 -13.55
C GLU A 51 1.25 -6.94 -14.68
N GLU A 52 2.27 -6.14 -14.96
CA GLU A 52 2.29 -5.19 -16.08
C GLU A 52 2.06 -5.88 -17.42
N GLY A 53 2.68 -7.05 -17.66
CA GLY A 53 2.44 -7.85 -18.84
C GLY A 53 0.99 -8.33 -19.00
N LYS A 54 0.29 -8.64 -17.89
CA LYS A 54 -1.14 -8.97 -17.92
C LYS A 54 -1.98 -7.74 -18.28
N ILE A 55 -1.68 -6.59 -17.71
CA ILE A 55 -2.36 -5.32 -18.01
C ILE A 55 -2.12 -4.94 -19.47
N ASP A 56 -0.89 -5.03 -19.95
CA ASP A 56 -0.56 -4.79 -21.37
C ASP A 56 -1.34 -5.68 -22.32
N SER A 57 -1.56 -6.94 -21.94
CA SER A 57 -2.37 -7.87 -22.74
C SER A 57 -3.82 -7.41 -22.84
N ILE A 58 -4.39 -6.88 -21.74
CA ILE A 58 -5.74 -6.29 -21.73
C ILE A 58 -5.80 -5.06 -22.63
N ILE A 59 -4.81 -4.17 -22.54
CA ILE A 59 -4.73 -2.95 -23.34
C ILE A 59 -4.69 -3.31 -24.83
N LYS A 60 -3.84 -4.29 -25.22
CA LYS A 60 -3.69 -4.75 -26.61
C LYS A 60 -4.95 -5.43 -27.14
N SER A 61 -5.68 -6.16 -26.28
CA SER A 61 -6.93 -6.81 -26.71
C SER A 61 -8.11 -5.84 -26.87
N ASN A 62 -7.96 -4.59 -26.40
CA ASN A 62 -9.01 -3.55 -26.51
C ASN A 62 -8.53 -2.30 -27.29
N PRO A 63 -8.18 -2.43 -28.59
CA PRO A 63 -7.57 -1.33 -29.36
C PRO A 63 -8.48 -0.13 -29.59
N LYS A 64 -9.79 -0.27 -29.37
CA LYS A 64 -10.77 0.83 -29.46
C LYS A 64 -10.74 1.76 -28.27
N ILE A 65 -10.17 1.33 -27.14
CA ILE A 65 -10.08 2.13 -25.92
C ILE A 65 -8.74 2.85 -25.90
N LYS A 66 -8.79 4.18 -25.73
CA LYS A 66 -7.57 4.97 -25.57
C LYS A 66 -7.06 4.91 -24.13
N TYR A 67 -6.08 4.08 -23.88
CA TYR A 67 -5.41 4.01 -22.58
C TYR A 67 -4.31 5.05 -22.46
N PHE A 68 -4.14 5.53 -21.22
CA PHE A 68 -3.08 6.45 -20.83
C PHE A 68 -2.20 5.76 -19.76
N ALA A 69 -0.88 5.89 -19.89
CA ALA A 69 0.06 5.41 -18.89
C ALA A 69 0.38 6.56 -17.92
N SER A 70 0.26 6.27 -16.62
CA SER A 70 0.69 7.19 -15.58
C SER A 70 2.20 7.03 -15.33
N THR A 71 2.88 8.14 -15.00
CA THR A 71 4.28 8.12 -14.54
C THR A 71 4.48 7.38 -13.22
N LYS A 72 3.39 7.01 -12.54
CA LYS A 72 3.39 6.26 -11.27
C LYS A 72 3.28 4.74 -11.45
N GLY A 73 3.24 4.25 -12.70
CA GLY A 73 3.22 2.82 -13.00
C GLY A 73 1.83 2.19 -12.93
N TYR A 74 0.82 2.87 -13.41
CA TYR A 74 -0.51 2.33 -13.64
C TYR A 74 -1.08 2.90 -14.94
N TRP A 75 -2.20 2.30 -15.44
CA TRP A 75 -2.89 2.74 -16.66
C TRP A 75 -4.31 3.15 -16.34
N TYR A 76 -4.87 4.00 -17.20
CA TYR A 76 -6.25 4.43 -17.05
C TYR A 76 -6.87 4.82 -18.38
N TYR A 77 -8.19 4.82 -18.42
CA TYR A 77 -8.95 5.38 -19.53
C TYR A 77 -10.24 6.05 -19.01
N TYR A 78 -10.72 7.02 -19.76
CA TYR A 78 -11.95 7.72 -19.42
C TYR A 78 -13.15 6.93 -19.96
N ILE A 79 -14.09 6.56 -19.05
CA ILE A 79 -15.41 6.05 -19.40
C ILE A 79 -16.31 7.26 -19.73
N THR A 80 -16.28 8.28 -18.88
CA THR A 80 -16.93 9.56 -19.09
C THR A 80 -15.91 10.66 -18.83
N LYS A 81 -15.73 11.56 -19.81
CA LYS A 81 -14.79 12.68 -19.73
C LYS A 81 -15.53 14.00 -19.66
N ASN A 82 -15.09 14.90 -18.79
CA ASN A 82 -15.60 16.28 -18.70
C ASN A 82 -14.54 17.25 -19.26
N GLU A 83 -14.69 17.63 -20.50
CA GLU A 83 -13.75 18.54 -21.18
C GLU A 83 -13.99 20.03 -20.84
N ARG A 84 -15.10 20.34 -20.16
CA ARG A 84 -15.46 21.71 -19.82
C ARG A 84 -14.83 22.19 -18.51
N ASP A 85 -14.49 21.24 -17.61
CA ASP A 85 -13.89 21.56 -16.33
C ASP A 85 -12.36 21.50 -16.45
N THR A 86 -11.69 22.48 -15.87
CA THR A 86 -10.21 22.56 -15.84
C THR A 86 -9.67 22.33 -14.43
N LEU A 87 -10.55 22.29 -13.42
CA LEU A 87 -10.16 22.14 -12.02
C LEU A 87 -9.98 20.66 -11.66
N ARG A 88 -9.00 20.37 -10.84
CA ARG A 88 -8.69 19.04 -10.31
C ARG A 88 -8.49 19.10 -8.80
N PRO A 89 -8.79 18.01 -8.08
CA PRO A 89 -8.55 17.95 -6.64
C PRO A 89 -7.08 18.18 -6.29
N LYS A 90 -6.85 19.02 -5.29
CA LYS A 90 -5.52 19.34 -4.74
C LYS A 90 -5.42 18.87 -3.30
N LYS A 91 -4.19 18.79 -2.79
CA LYS A 91 -3.94 18.46 -1.38
C LYS A 91 -4.80 19.31 -0.45
N GLY A 92 -5.55 18.67 0.42
CA GLY A 92 -6.44 19.30 1.39
C GLY A 92 -7.87 19.52 0.90
N ASP A 93 -8.17 19.30 -0.38
CA ASP A 93 -9.55 19.32 -0.86
C ASP A 93 -10.28 18.07 -0.35
N VAL A 94 -11.61 18.21 -0.19
CA VAL A 94 -12.50 17.10 0.17
C VAL A 94 -13.18 16.61 -1.09
N ALA A 95 -12.77 15.43 -1.56
CA ALA A 95 -13.34 14.77 -2.73
C ALA A 95 -14.46 13.82 -2.32
N GLN A 96 -15.56 13.83 -3.09
CA GLN A 96 -16.70 12.90 -2.98
C GLN A 96 -16.72 12.03 -4.23
N PHE A 97 -16.62 10.73 -4.06
CA PHE A 97 -16.55 9.79 -5.17
C PHE A 97 -17.15 8.43 -4.82
N ASP A 98 -17.58 7.72 -5.84
CA ASP A 98 -17.90 6.30 -5.78
C ASP A 98 -16.87 5.50 -6.54
N TYR A 99 -16.71 4.24 -6.16
CA TYR A 99 -15.86 3.35 -6.91
C TYR A 99 -16.31 1.89 -6.77
N GLU A 100 -15.95 1.08 -7.76
CA GLU A 100 -16.07 -0.36 -7.74
C GLU A 100 -14.71 -0.99 -8.02
N ILE A 101 -14.51 -2.21 -7.54
CA ILE A 101 -13.29 -2.98 -7.77
C ILE A 101 -13.64 -4.25 -8.53
N MET A 102 -12.88 -4.49 -9.61
CA MET A 102 -12.98 -5.68 -10.43
C MET A 102 -11.63 -6.40 -10.50
N ASP A 103 -11.67 -7.69 -10.79
CA ASP A 103 -10.48 -8.44 -11.20
C ASP A 103 -10.08 -8.06 -12.66
N LEU A 104 -8.92 -8.52 -13.11
CA LEU A 104 -8.47 -8.25 -14.48
C LEU A 104 -9.33 -8.92 -15.57
N LYS A 105 -10.25 -9.80 -15.21
CA LYS A 105 -11.21 -10.43 -16.14
C LYS A 105 -12.51 -9.63 -16.26
N GLY A 106 -12.67 -8.57 -15.44
CA GLY A 106 -13.87 -7.75 -15.38
C GLY A 106 -14.95 -8.26 -14.43
N ASN A 107 -14.67 -9.27 -13.60
CA ASN A 107 -15.63 -9.70 -12.57
C ASN A 107 -15.60 -8.73 -11.39
N VAL A 108 -16.77 -8.29 -10.94
CA VAL A 108 -16.89 -7.38 -9.80
C VAL A 108 -16.51 -8.12 -8.51
N VAL A 109 -15.49 -7.61 -7.82
CA VAL A 109 -15.04 -8.08 -6.51
C VAL A 109 -15.77 -7.31 -5.40
N TYR A 110 -15.86 -5.99 -5.55
CA TYR A 110 -16.62 -5.09 -4.68
C TYR A 110 -17.40 -4.08 -5.53
N SER A 111 -18.71 -4.04 -5.37
CA SER A 111 -19.58 -3.11 -6.07
C SER A 111 -19.57 -1.71 -5.44
N GLU A 112 -19.97 -0.69 -6.19
CA GLU A 112 -20.15 0.70 -5.70
C GLU A 112 -21.12 0.74 -4.49
N VAL A 113 -22.20 -0.06 -4.54
CA VAL A 113 -23.18 -0.13 -3.45
C VAL A 113 -22.58 -0.69 -2.16
N GLU A 114 -21.73 -1.72 -2.27
CA GLU A 114 -21.05 -2.36 -1.15
C GLU A 114 -20.01 -1.43 -0.53
N LEU A 115 -19.24 -0.72 -1.35
CA LEU A 115 -18.20 0.22 -0.92
C LEU A 115 -18.77 1.54 -0.42
N ARG A 116 -20.02 1.87 -0.78
CA ARG A 116 -20.71 3.12 -0.46
C ARG A 116 -19.97 4.38 -0.94
N PRO A 117 -20.65 5.52 -1.06
CA PRO A 117 -20.00 6.78 -1.37
C PRO A 117 -18.88 7.13 -0.39
N GLN A 118 -17.77 7.57 -0.92
CA GLN A 118 -16.57 7.91 -0.16
C GLN A 118 -16.37 9.41 -0.08
N THR A 119 -15.93 9.85 1.08
CA THR A 119 -15.42 11.21 1.29
C THR A 119 -13.95 11.12 1.67
N TYR A 120 -13.10 11.78 0.90
CA TYR A 120 -11.65 11.68 1.04
C TYR A 120 -11.00 13.06 1.10
N VAL A 121 -10.24 13.30 2.16
CA VAL A 121 -9.40 14.50 2.24
C VAL A 121 -8.08 14.23 1.55
N VAL A 122 -7.90 14.84 0.38
CA VAL A 122 -6.80 14.58 -0.55
C VAL A 122 -5.44 14.74 0.13
N ASP A 123 -4.62 13.68 0.04
CA ASP A 123 -3.29 13.57 0.63
C ASP A 123 -3.20 13.76 2.16
N LYS A 124 -4.34 13.75 2.87
CA LYS A 124 -4.40 13.79 4.35
C LYS A 124 -4.93 12.51 4.99
N GLN A 125 -5.59 11.65 4.21
CA GLN A 125 -6.12 10.36 4.67
C GLN A 125 -5.48 9.22 3.90
N ASN A 126 -5.49 8.02 4.49
CA ASN A 126 -5.00 6.82 3.84
C ASN A 126 -6.09 6.14 3.03
N ILE A 127 -5.88 6.03 1.72
CA ILE A 127 -6.64 5.20 0.78
C ILE A 127 -5.66 4.41 -0.08
N LEU A 128 -6.15 3.58 -0.99
CA LEU A 128 -5.29 2.89 -1.97
C LEU A 128 -4.38 3.88 -2.68
N MET A 129 -3.10 3.53 -2.82
CA MET A 129 -2.10 4.42 -3.43
C MET A 129 -2.50 4.85 -4.84
N GLY A 130 -3.08 3.94 -5.62
CA GLY A 130 -3.60 4.23 -6.95
C GLY A 130 -4.75 5.23 -6.94
N LEU A 131 -5.72 5.09 -6.03
CA LEU A 131 -6.81 6.05 -5.88
C LEU A 131 -6.33 7.43 -5.42
N ARG A 132 -5.38 7.46 -4.50
CA ARG A 132 -4.75 8.68 -4.01
C ARG A 132 -4.13 9.52 -5.12
N ASP A 133 -3.54 8.87 -6.12
CA ASP A 133 -2.96 9.55 -7.28
C ASP A 133 -4.02 9.77 -8.38
N GLY A 134 -4.84 8.75 -8.67
CA GLY A 134 -5.83 8.76 -9.73
C GLY A 134 -6.89 9.86 -9.58
N ILE A 135 -7.41 10.07 -8.35
CA ILE A 135 -8.42 11.11 -8.09
C ILE A 135 -7.89 12.51 -8.45
N LYS A 136 -6.59 12.77 -8.27
CA LYS A 136 -5.97 14.06 -8.65
C LYS A 136 -5.85 14.29 -10.16
N LEU A 137 -6.08 13.26 -10.97
CA LEU A 137 -6.12 13.40 -12.44
C LEU A 137 -7.51 13.73 -12.95
N MET A 138 -8.55 13.51 -12.15
CA MET A 138 -9.94 13.61 -12.55
C MET A 138 -10.50 15.03 -12.42
N HIS A 139 -11.48 15.33 -13.28
CA HIS A 139 -12.35 16.49 -13.14
C HIS A 139 -13.69 16.05 -12.54
N LYS A 140 -14.50 17.02 -12.10
CA LYS A 140 -15.85 16.78 -11.62
C LYS A 140 -16.70 16.03 -12.66
N ASN A 141 -17.50 15.08 -12.20
CA ASN A 141 -18.42 14.27 -13.01
C ASN A 141 -17.70 13.41 -14.07
N GLU A 142 -16.42 13.13 -13.90
CA GLU A 142 -15.74 12.13 -14.72
C GLU A 142 -15.88 10.74 -14.12
N LYS A 143 -15.98 9.73 -15.00
CA LYS A 143 -15.82 8.31 -14.65
C LYS A 143 -14.58 7.78 -15.36
N VAL A 144 -13.64 7.28 -14.57
CA VAL A 144 -12.33 6.79 -15.05
C VAL A 144 -12.13 5.36 -14.58
N SER A 145 -11.67 4.52 -15.47
CA SER A 145 -11.24 3.16 -15.15
C SER A 145 -9.72 3.15 -15.00
N PHE A 146 -9.25 2.74 -13.84
CA PHE A 146 -7.85 2.58 -13.51
C PHE A 146 -7.47 1.09 -13.48
N LEU A 147 -6.34 0.74 -14.10
CA LEU A 147 -5.73 -0.58 -14.04
C LEU A 147 -4.52 -0.49 -13.13
N PHE A 148 -4.66 -0.95 -11.91
CA PHE A 148 -3.65 -0.87 -10.87
C PHE A 148 -2.89 -2.19 -10.74
N PRO A 149 -1.56 -2.20 -10.94
CA PRO A 149 -0.72 -3.27 -10.42
C PRO A 149 -0.90 -3.40 -8.90
N SER A 150 -0.62 -4.55 -8.34
CA SER A 150 -0.88 -4.85 -6.94
C SER A 150 -0.25 -3.84 -5.97
N HIS A 151 0.95 -3.34 -6.26
CA HIS A 151 1.65 -2.37 -5.42
C HIS A 151 0.97 -1.00 -5.35
N MET A 152 0.12 -0.66 -6.33
CA MET A 152 -0.72 0.55 -6.34
C MET A 152 -2.09 0.29 -5.71
N ALA A 153 -2.43 -0.97 -5.44
CA ALA A 153 -3.68 -1.44 -4.84
C ALA A 153 -3.46 -1.96 -3.42
N TYR A 154 -3.75 -3.24 -3.15
CA TYR A 154 -3.67 -3.85 -1.82
C TYR A 154 -2.31 -4.51 -1.53
N GLY A 155 -1.40 -4.57 -2.51
CA GLY A 155 -0.03 -5.03 -2.37
C GLY A 155 0.11 -6.49 -1.95
N TYR A 156 1.19 -6.75 -1.19
CA TYR A 156 1.54 -8.09 -0.73
C TYR A 156 0.49 -8.72 0.18
N ARG A 157 -0.25 -7.95 0.96
CA ARG A 157 -1.21 -8.49 1.94
C ARG A 157 -2.59 -8.80 1.34
N GLY A 158 -2.94 -8.20 0.20
CA GLY A 158 -4.32 -8.18 -0.26
C GLY A 158 -5.23 -7.40 0.72
N ASP A 159 -6.53 -7.66 0.68
CA ASP A 159 -7.50 -7.08 1.62
C ASP A 159 -7.91 -8.06 2.75
N THR A 160 -7.30 -9.24 2.79
CA THR A 160 -7.60 -10.34 3.71
C THR A 160 -9.00 -10.95 3.58
N LYS A 161 -9.75 -10.58 2.54
CA LYS A 161 -11.12 -11.07 2.29
C LYS A 161 -11.27 -11.65 0.89
N ARG A 162 -11.36 -10.80 -0.13
CA ARG A 162 -11.64 -11.20 -1.53
C ARG A 162 -10.45 -10.95 -2.46
N ILE A 163 -9.62 -9.95 -2.16
CA ILE A 163 -8.46 -9.59 -2.98
C ILE A 163 -7.22 -10.28 -2.40
N LYS A 164 -6.58 -11.11 -3.21
CA LYS A 164 -5.43 -11.91 -2.79
C LYS A 164 -4.15 -11.08 -2.74
N SER A 165 -3.11 -11.67 -2.15
CA SER A 165 -1.75 -11.13 -2.19
C SER A 165 -1.27 -10.95 -3.62
N ASN A 166 -0.68 -9.79 -3.92
CA ASN A 166 -0.13 -9.45 -5.23
C ASN A 166 -1.16 -9.58 -6.37
N GLU A 167 -2.39 -9.16 -6.12
CA GLU A 167 -3.46 -9.19 -7.11
C GLU A 167 -3.65 -7.80 -7.72
N PRO A 168 -3.39 -7.63 -9.03
CA PRO A 168 -3.72 -6.42 -9.77
C PRO A 168 -5.23 -6.30 -9.94
N ILE A 169 -5.75 -5.08 -9.93
CA ILE A 169 -7.18 -4.80 -9.98
C ILE A 169 -7.52 -3.76 -11.04
N ILE A 170 -8.79 -3.78 -11.46
CA ILE A 170 -9.42 -2.67 -12.18
C ILE A 170 -10.28 -1.92 -11.17
N CYS A 171 -10.18 -0.60 -11.15
CA CYS A 171 -10.95 0.26 -10.27
C CYS A 171 -11.68 1.32 -11.10
N ASN A 172 -13.00 1.24 -11.18
CA ASN A 172 -13.81 2.25 -11.82
C ASN A 172 -14.22 3.30 -10.78
N VAL A 173 -13.85 4.54 -11.02
CA VAL A 173 -14.05 5.65 -10.08
C VAL A 173 -14.92 6.72 -10.73
N THR A 174 -15.95 7.18 -10.03
CA THR A 174 -16.77 8.33 -10.41
C THR A 174 -16.52 9.46 -9.42
N LEU A 175 -15.90 10.55 -9.87
CA LEU A 175 -15.69 11.75 -9.04
C LEU A 175 -16.88 12.66 -9.16
N HIS A 176 -17.67 12.81 -8.09
CA HIS A 176 -18.88 13.66 -8.09
C HIS A 176 -18.54 15.12 -7.86
N ASP A 177 -17.81 15.41 -6.79
CA ASP A 177 -17.48 16.77 -6.39
C ASP A 177 -16.17 16.83 -5.61
N PHE A 178 -15.58 18.01 -5.54
CA PHE A 178 -14.50 18.31 -4.58
C PHE A 178 -14.54 19.78 -4.19
N LYS A 179 -14.19 20.07 -2.93
CA LYS A 179 -14.19 21.42 -2.36
C LYS A 179 -13.01 21.62 -1.43
N PRO A 180 -12.46 22.84 -1.34
CA PRO A 180 -11.47 23.16 -0.31
C PRO A 180 -12.03 22.89 1.08
N GLN A 181 -11.25 22.24 1.96
CA GLN A 181 -11.67 21.86 3.32
C GLN A 181 -12.20 23.07 4.13
N ASN A 182 -11.56 24.22 4.02
CA ASN A 182 -11.94 25.44 4.74
C ASN A 182 -13.34 25.97 4.38
N LYS A 183 -13.85 25.67 3.19
CA LYS A 183 -15.22 26.05 2.79
C LYS A 183 -16.28 25.18 3.48
N ILE A 184 -15.97 23.93 3.79
CA ILE A 184 -16.90 23.01 4.45
C ILE A 184 -17.06 23.37 5.92
N GLU A 185 -15.97 23.68 6.62
CA GLU A 185 -16.03 24.09 8.03
C GLU A 185 -16.83 25.39 8.24
N ASN A 186 -16.76 26.33 7.31
CA ASN A 186 -17.53 27.58 7.39
C ASN A 186 -19.03 27.38 7.08
N THR A 187 -19.39 26.38 6.29
CA THR A 187 -20.81 26.07 5.98
C THR A 187 -21.50 25.35 7.13
N LEU A 188 -20.78 24.65 8.00
CA LEU A 188 -21.33 23.95 9.17
C LEU A 188 -21.42 24.84 10.41
N LYS A 189 -20.83 26.03 10.40
CA LYS A 189 -20.84 27.01 11.51
C LYS A 189 -21.87 28.12 11.36
N ASN A 190 -22.58 28.17 10.27
CA ASN A 190 -23.73 29.07 9.99
C ASN A 190 -25.02 28.25 9.99
#